data_d37ee233214ba8845fde855cf111f30d
#
_entry.id   d37ee233214ba8845fde855cf111f30d
#
_cell.length_a   1.000
_cell.length_b   1.000
_cell.length_c   1.000
_cell.angle_alpha   90.00
_cell.angle_beta   90.00
_cell.angle_gamma   90.00
#
_symmetry.space_group_name_H-M   'P 1'
#
loop_
_entity.id
_entity.type
_entity.pdbx_description
1 polymer ?
#
loop_
_entity_poly.entity_id
_entity_poly.type
_entity_poly.pdbx_seq_one_letter_code
_entity_poly.pdbx_strand_id
1 'polypeptide(L)'
;MFLKIFHTDDDSIKKAVLSDTCCLIKPMEINFESEKIDLSNLKIDKPSSHSNLDPVIFDFIRIKRMIEFCEENNLTHIGYIDADVIVTDYEKLSDMITDCEYYDFIGISEIPLSRNGNVQKSYSWKNPNNLFVASLKFLREVRTRQLELLNSEQSEILPWASFGADLFNKILNEDKFNTVLKNYKMIIVNNYLKGSKDPLKFSISNIKSLISKYTDNPIIAFNVGFSNMGKLYE
;
A
#
# COMPACT_ATOMS: atom_id res chain seq x y z
N MET A 1 -2.71 -4.99 14.80
CA MET A 1 -1.29 -4.67 14.43
C MET A 1 -1.18 -4.49 12.93
N PHE A 2 -0.35 -3.58 12.46
CA PHE A 2 -0.01 -3.38 11.05
C PHE A 2 1.41 -3.82 10.76
N LEU A 3 1.63 -4.44 9.59
CA LEU A 3 2.96 -4.70 9.05
C LEU A 3 3.34 -3.58 8.07
N LYS A 4 4.56 -3.08 8.20
CA LYS A 4 5.19 -2.15 7.26
C LYS A 4 6.32 -2.89 6.56
N ILE A 5 5.99 -3.55 5.44
CA ILE A 5 6.92 -4.42 4.71
C ILE A 5 7.72 -3.57 3.72
N PHE A 6 9.05 -3.77 3.66
CA PHE A 6 9.93 -3.01 2.78
C PHE A 6 11.14 -3.81 2.31
N HIS A 7 11.73 -3.36 1.22
CA HIS A 7 13.04 -3.79 0.71
C HIS A 7 13.80 -2.55 0.23
N THR A 8 15.03 -2.37 0.68
CA THR A 8 15.88 -1.27 0.24
C THR A 8 17.34 -1.52 0.57
N ASP A 9 18.22 -1.10 -0.34
CA ASP A 9 19.68 -1.02 -0.12
C ASP A 9 20.12 0.39 0.31
N ASP A 10 19.17 1.34 0.43
CA ASP A 10 19.42 2.72 0.84
C ASP A 10 19.23 2.86 2.36
N ASP A 11 20.33 3.07 3.08
CA ASP A 11 20.35 3.19 4.53
C ASP A 11 19.52 4.38 5.04
N SER A 12 19.41 5.47 4.28
CA SER A 12 18.60 6.64 4.67
C SER A 12 17.11 6.32 4.63
N ILE A 13 16.68 5.61 3.61
CA ILE A 13 15.30 5.12 3.49
C ILE A 13 15.00 4.08 4.58
N LYS A 14 15.91 3.13 4.79
CA LYS A 14 15.79 2.13 5.85
C LYS A 14 15.60 2.78 7.22
N LYS A 15 16.46 3.75 7.55
CA LYS A 15 16.38 4.51 8.80
C LYS A 15 15.05 5.25 8.92
N ALA A 16 14.57 5.88 7.83
CA ALA A 16 13.31 6.59 7.81
C ALA A 16 12.11 5.65 8.05
N VAL A 17 12.06 4.51 7.38
CA VAL A 17 11.00 3.50 7.57
C VAL A 17 10.99 2.96 9.00
N LEU A 18 12.17 2.68 9.58
CA LEU A 18 12.28 2.17 10.94
C LEU A 18 11.96 3.22 12.01
N SER A 19 12.19 4.52 11.74
CA SER A 19 11.85 5.60 12.68
C SER A 19 10.36 5.95 12.68
N ASP A 20 9.65 5.70 11.59
CA ASP A 20 8.19 5.93 11.47
C ASP A 20 7.39 4.72 11.99
N THR A 21 7.72 4.25 13.20
CA THR A 21 7.07 3.10 13.82
C THR A 21 6.53 3.42 15.20
N CYS A 22 5.48 2.72 15.60
CA CYS A 22 4.90 2.79 16.93
C CYS A 22 4.45 1.39 17.39
N CYS A 23 3.85 1.27 18.55
CA CYS A 23 3.35 -0.01 19.08
C CYS A 23 2.32 -0.72 18.16
N LEU A 24 1.66 0.02 17.26
CA LEU A 24 0.70 -0.53 16.28
C LEU A 24 1.35 -0.98 14.97
N ILE A 25 2.58 -0.55 14.68
CA ILE A 25 3.25 -0.78 13.39
C ILE A 25 4.54 -1.57 13.62
N LYS A 26 4.63 -2.74 13.00
CA LYS A 26 5.82 -3.59 12.99
C LYS A 26 6.51 -3.50 11.63
N PRO A 27 7.73 -2.97 11.53
CA PRO A 27 8.49 -2.99 10.30
C PRO A 27 8.99 -4.42 10.01
N MET A 28 9.00 -4.79 8.73
CA MET A 28 9.49 -6.07 8.24
C MET A 28 10.31 -5.85 6.98
N GLU A 29 11.61 -5.99 7.07
CA GLU A 29 12.49 -5.99 5.91
C GLU A 29 12.45 -7.35 5.22
N ILE A 30 12.34 -7.35 3.90
CA ILE A 30 12.36 -8.56 3.07
C ILE A 30 13.55 -8.54 2.13
N ASN A 31 14.06 -9.72 1.77
CA ASN A 31 15.10 -9.87 0.75
C ASN A 31 14.50 -10.56 -0.47
N PHE A 32 14.51 -9.88 -1.62
CA PHE A 32 13.98 -10.41 -2.88
C PHE A 32 14.74 -11.64 -3.37
N GLU A 33 16.06 -11.71 -3.13
CA GLU A 33 16.88 -12.84 -3.56
C GLU A 33 16.48 -14.15 -2.87
N SER A 34 15.96 -14.08 -1.65
CA SER A 34 15.46 -15.25 -0.91
C SER A 34 14.12 -15.78 -1.44
N GLU A 35 13.39 -14.96 -2.20
CA GLU A 35 12.06 -15.26 -2.71
C GLU A 35 12.15 -15.57 -4.21
N LYS A 36 12.49 -16.79 -4.54
CA LYS A 36 12.63 -17.26 -5.94
C LYS A 36 11.26 -17.29 -6.64
N ILE A 37 10.77 -16.13 -7.09
CA ILE A 37 9.55 -16.01 -7.90
C ILE A 37 9.96 -15.98 -9.37
N ASP A 38 9.57 -17.02 -10.11
CA ASP A 38 9.80 -17.08 -11.55
C ASP A 38 8.65 -16.41 -12.30
N LEU A 39 8.95 -15.28 -12.92
CA LEU A 39 8.02 -14.50 -13.75
C LEU A 39 8.30 -14.68 -15.26
N SER A 40 9.18 -15.61 -15.65
CA SER A 40 9.64 -15.76 -17.04
C SER A 40 8.54 -16.10 -18.03
N ASN A 41 7.48 -16.76 -17.57
CA ASN A 41 6.33 -17.16 -18.38
C ASN A 41 5.28 -16.03 -18.53
N LEU A 42 5.45 -14.91 -17.84
CA LEU A 42 4.48 -13.82 -17.84
C LEU A 42 4.90 -12.69 -18.79
N LYS A 43 3.96 -12.23 -19.59
CA LYS A 43 4.09 -10.98 -20.35
C LYS A 43 3.48 -9.86 -19.51
N ILE A 44 4.31 -9.01 -18.92
CA ILE A 44 3.85 -7.92 -18.05
C ILE A 44 4.19 -6.57 -18.69
N ASP A 45 3.18 -5.71 -18.81
CA ASP A 45 3.37 -4.31 -19.22
C ASP A 45 3.96 -3.53 -18.03
N LYS A 46 5.23 -3.16 -18.17
CA LYS A 46 5.96 -2.43 -17.14
C LYS A 46 5.64 -0.95 -17.20
N PRO A 47 5.39 -0.28 -16.07
CA PRO A 47 5.36 1.18 -16.07
C PRO A 47 6.70 1.73 -16.55
N SER A 48 6.67 2.76 -17.37
CA SER A 48 7.88 3.43 -17.87
C SER A 48 8.79 3.99 -16.77
N SER A 49 8.27 4.13 -15.56
CA SER A 49 9.00 4.57 -14.36
C SER A 49 9.79 3.46 -13.66
N HIS A 50 9.62 2.19 -14.04
CA HIS A 50 10.29 1.05 -13.41
C HIS A 50 11.15 0.30 -14.42
N SER A 51 12.43 0.11 -14.06
CA SER A 51 13.40 -0.63 -14.90
C SER A 51 13.20 -2.15 -14.85
N ASN A 52 12.54 -2.66 -13.81
CA ASN A 52 12.40 -4.08 -13.50
C ASN A 52 10.97 -4.44 -13.04
N LEU A 53 10.75 -5.70 -12.66
CA LEU A 53 9.47 -6.22 -12.16
C LEU A 53 9.35 -6.20 -10.62
N ASP A 54 10.21 -5.48 -9.91
CA ASP A 54 10.22 -5.44 -8.44
C ASP A 54 8.84 -5.13 -7.82
N PRO A 55 8.01 -4.19 -8.37
CA PRO A 55 6.68 -3.97 -7.81
C PRO A 55 5.78 -5.20 -7.86
N VAL A 56 5.88 -6.00 -8.93
CA VAL A 56 5.12 -7.25 -9.08
C VAL A 56 5.61 -8.29 -8.10
N ILE A 57 6.92 -8.47 -7.99
CA ILE A 57 7.55 -9.37 -7.02
C ILE A 57 7.17 -8.96 -5.61
N PHE A 58 7.20 -7.67 -5.30
CA PHE A 58 6.81 -7.13 -4.01
C PHE A 58 5.36 -7.46 -3.65
N ASP A 59 4.41 -7.30 -4.60
CA ASP A 59 3.01 -7.65 -4.40
C ASP A 59 2.81 -9.13 -4.06
N PHE A 60 3.61 -10.02 -4.64
CA PHE A 60 3.62 -11.43 -4.29
C PHE A 60 4.15 -11.68 -2.87
N ILE A 61 5.29 -11.08 -2.55
CA ILE A 61 5.99 -11.32 -1.28
C ILE A 61 5.19 -10.78 -0.12
N ARG A 62 4.66 -9.56 -0.21
CA ARG A 62 3.93 -8.94 0.90
C ARG A 62 2.73 -9.77 1.34
N ILE A 63 1.93 -10.30 0.40
CA ILE A 63 0.77 -11.14 0.73
C ILE A 63 1.21 -12.43 1.40
N LYS A 64 2.25 -13.09 0.86
CA LYS A 64 2.83 -14.29 1.47
C LYS A 64 3.28 -14.01 2.92
N ARG A 65 4.04 -12.93 3.14
CA ARG A 65 4.56 -12.55 4.46
C ARG A 65 3.47 -12.18 5.45
N MET A 66 2.39 -11.54 4.99
CA MET A 66 1.23 -11.25 5.84
C MET A 66 0.54 -12.54 6.30
N ILE A 67 0.38 -13.52 5.40
CA ILE A 67 -0.21 -14.83 5.73
C ILE A 67 0.66 -15.56 6.74
N GLU A 68 1.96 -15.72 6.45
CA GLU A 68 2.93 -16.37 7.34
C GLU A 68 2.93 -15.73 8.74
N PHE A 69 2.95 -14.40 8.81
CA PHE A 69 2.91 -13.69 10.08
C PHE A 69 1.61 -13.94 10.86
N CYS A 70 0.45 -13.98 10.19
CA CYS A 70 -0.81 -14.32 10.83
C CYS A 70 -0.78 -15.75 11.40
N GLU A 71 -0.27 -16.72 10.63
CA GLU A 71 -0.21 -18.12 11.03
C GLU A 71 0.75 -18.34 12.20
N GLU A 72 1.94 -17.75 12.16
CA GLU A 72 2.94 -17.82 13.23
C GLU A 72 2.48 -17.20 14.55
N ASN A 73 1.63 -16.16 14.48
CA ASN A 73 1.15 -15.44 15.66
C ASN A 73 -0.31 -15.75 16.03
N ASN A 74 -0.94 -16.74 15.37
CA ASN A 74 -2.34 -17.11 15.57
C ASN A 74 -3.32 -15.94 15.43
N LEU A 75 -3.09 -15.05 14.43
CA LEU A 75 -3.93 -13.92 14.13
C LEU A 75 -4.93 -14.25 13.04
N THR A 76 -6.16 -13.77 13.19
CA THR A 76 -7.20 -13.87 12.18
C THR A 76 -7.19 -12.70 11.19
N HIS A 77 -6.61 -11.57 11.59
CA HIS A 77 -6.53 -10.33 10.82
C HIS A 77 -5.18 -9.66 10.99
N ILE A 78 -4.77 -8.91 9.97
CA ILE A 78 -3.54 -8.13 9.98
C ILE A 78 -3.72 -6.84 9.17
N GLY A 79 -3.17 -5.76 9.65
CA GLY A 79 -3.05 -4.51 8.91
C GLY A 79 -1.81 -4.49 8.04
N TYR A 80 -1.87 -3.74 6.96
CA TYR A 80 -0.76 -3.44 6.08
C TYR A 80 -0.61 -1.93 5.87
N ILE A 81 0.63 -1.47 5.82
CA ILE A 81 0.99 -0.09 5.48
C ILE A 81 2.19 -0.14 4.55
N ASP A 82 2.12 0.51 3.39
CA ASP A 82 3.28 0.67 2.50
C ASP A 82 4.42 1.40 3.21
N ALA A 83 5.65 1.05 2.86
CA ALA A 83 6.84 1.58 3.49
C ALA A 83 6.97 3.12 3.37
N ASP A 84 6.42 3.69 2.31
CA ASP A 84 6.43 5.12 2.00
C ASP A 84 5.16 5.87 2.47
N VAL A 85 4.37 5.23 3.32
CA VAL A 85 3.20 5.85 3.96
C VAL A 85 3.56 6.34 5.35
N ILE A 86 3.33 7.63 5.61
CA ILE A 86 3.46 8.28 6.92
C ILE A 86 2.07 8.39 7.55
N VAL A 87 1.90 7.79 8.73
CA VAL A 87 0.66 7.87 9.50
C VAL A 87 0.66 9.11 10.37
N THR A 88 -0.44 9.86 10.39
CA THR A 88 -0.59 11.10 11.16
C THR A 88 -1.71 11.05 12.19
N ASP A 89 -2.52 9.99 12.17
CA ASP A 89 -3.62 9.77 13.12
C ASP A 89 -3.67 8.30 13.51
N TYR A 90 -2.99 7.98 14.60
CA TYR A 90 -2.89 6.61 15.11
C TYR A 90 -4.17 6.13 15.82
N GLU A 91 -5.01 7.06 16.29
CA GLU A 91 -6.32 6.71 16.88
C GLU A 91 -7.21 6.09 15.81
N LYS A 92 -7.31 6.74 14.64
CA LYS A 92 -8.07 6.21 13.50
C LYS A 92 -7.49 4.93 12.91
N LEU A 93 -6.17 4.76 12.99
CA LEU A 93 -5.52 3.50 12.64
C LEU A 93 -5.93 2.38 13.62
N SER A 94 -6.01 2.69 14.91
CA SER A 94 -6.47 1.75 15.95
C SER A 94 -7.93 1.35 15.74
N ASP A 95 -8.81 2.29 15.36
CA ASP A 95 -10.21 2.02 15.04
C ASP A 95 -10.35 0.94 13.95
N MET A 96 -9.46 0.95 12.92
CA MET A 96 -9.48 -0.07 11.88
C MET A 96 -9.16 -1.48 12.43
N ILE A 97 -8.25 -1.56 13.42
CA ILE A 97 -7.95 -2.84 14.08
C ILE A 97 -9.12 -3.30 14.96
N THR A 98 -9.75 -2.38 15.69
CA THR A 98 -10.87 -2.71 16.56
C THR A 98 -12.06 -3.26 15.78
N ASP A 99 -12.30 -2.70 14.58
CA ASP A 99 -13.42 -3.10 13.74
C ASP A 99 -13.15 -4.37 12.90
N CYS A 100 -11.92 -4.91 12.92
CA CYS A 100 -11.53 -6.00 12.01
C CYS A 100 -12.31 -7.31 12.23
N GLU A 101 -12.86 -7.54 13.42
CA GLU A 101 -13.68 -8.73 13.71
C GLU A 101 -14.99 -8.78 12.91
N TYR A 102 -15.48 -7.63 12.42
CA TYR A 102 -16.72 -7.51 11.66
C TYR A 102 -16.53 -7.59 10.14
N TYR A 103 -15.30 -7.50 9.65
CA TYR A 103 -15.04 -7.37 8.23
C TYR A 103 -13.88 -8.25 7.76
N ASP A 104 -14.00 -8.84 6.57
CA ASP A 104 -12.89 -9.52 5.91
C ASP A 104 -11.86 -8.53 5.35
N PHE A 105 -12.28 -7.30 5.05
CA PHE A 105 -11.40 -6.25 4.54
C PHE A 105 -11.88 -4.86 4.97
N ILE A 106 -10.95 -4.08 5.50
CA ILE A 106 -11.15 -2.66 5.86
C ILE A 106 -10.11 -1.83 5.13
N GLY A 107 -10.57 -0.90 4.32
CA GLY A 107 -9.68 0.02 3.63
C GLY A 107 -10.04 1.48 3.83
N ILE A 108 -9.23 2.36 3.24
CA ILE A 108 -9.46 3.81 3.18
C ILE A 108 -9.30 4.29 1.74
N SER A 109 -9.95 5.40 1.41
CA SER A 109 -9.83 5.97 0.06
C SER A 109 -8.54 6.78 -0.08
N GLU A 110 -7.96 6.74 -1.28
CA GLU A 110 -6.75 7.48 -1.64
C GLU A 110 -7.11 8.72 -2.47
N ILE A 111 -6.42 9.83 -2.20
CA ILE A 111 -6.54 11.09 -2.95
C ILE A 111 -5.19 11.45 -3.55
N PRO A 112 -4.96 11.19 -4.84
CA PRO A 112 -3.70 11.54 -5.49
C PRO A 112 -3.64 13.02 -5.84
N LEU A 113 -2.49 13.66 -5.57
CA LEU A 113 -2.18 15.01 -5.99
C LEU A 113 -1.30 15.04 -7.24
N SER A 114 -1.65 15.94 -8.16
CA SER A 114 -0.79 16.29 -9.28
C SER A 114 0.44 17.08 -8.82
N ARG A 115 1.40 17.30 -9.74
CA ARG A 115 2.57 18.17 -9.50
C ARG A 115 2.21 19.58 -9.09
N ASN A 116 1.03 20.06 -9.47
CA ASN A 116 0.54 21.42 -9.17
C ASN A 116 -0.36 21.46 -7.92
N GLY A 117 -0.46 20.36 -7.17
CA GLY A 117 -1.27 20.26 -5.96
C GLY A 117 -2.78 20.12 -6.21
N ASN A 118 -3.22 19.92 -7.45
CA ASN A 118 -4.62 19.65 -7.74
C ASN A 118 -4.95 18.18 -7.54
N VAL A 119 -6.16 17.88 -7.05
CA VAL A 119 -6.65 16.50 -6.98
C VAL A 119 -6.82 15.93 -8.38
N GLN A 120 -6.22 14.76 -8.62
CA GLN A 120 -6.36 14.05 -9.90
C GLN A 120 -7.68 13.29 -9.93
N LYS A 121 -8.67 13.83 -10.64
CA LYS A 121 -10.00 13.23 -10.77
C LYS A 121 -10.03 11.89 -11.54
N SER A 122 -9.02 11.63 -12.37
CA SER A 122 -8.93 10.40 -13.18
C SER A 122 -8.60 9.14 -12.40
N TYR A 123 -8.08 9.28 -11.19
CA TYR A 123 -7.81 8.17 -10.29
C TYR A 123 -8.97 8.03 -9.31
N SER A 124 -10.05 7.41 -9.74
CA SER A 124 -11.01 6.84 -8.79
C SER A 124 -10.40 5.55 -8.23
N TRP A 125 -9.29 5.65 -7.51
CA TRP A 125 -8.80 4.53 -6.74
C TRP A 125 -9.83 4.23 -5.65
N LYS A 126 -10.75 3.35 -5.98
CA LYS A 126 -11.72 2.83 -5.01
C LYS A 126 -11.02 1.89 -4.01
N ASN A 127 -9.75 1.54 -4.25
CA ASN A 127 -9.10 0.44 -3.56
C ASN A 127 -7.83 0.87 -2.86
N PRO A 128 -7.87 0.75 -1.58
CA PRO A 128 -6.72 0.94 -0.72
C PRO A 128 -5.79 -0.28 -0.84
N ASN A 129 -4.70 -0.08 -1.53
CA ASN A 129 -3.63 -1.06 -1.64
C ASN A 129 -2.45 -0.72 -0.72
N ASN A 130 -2.39 0.52 -0.23
CA ASN A 130 -1.27 1.05 0.53
C ASN A 130 -1.51 1.09 2.04
N LEU A 131 -2.78 1.09 2.48
CA LEU A 131 -3.17 1.02 3.86
C LEU A 131 -4.51 0.30 4.01
N PHE A 132 -4.51 -0.87 4.64
CA PHE A 132 -5.71 -1.66 4.86
C PHE A 132 -5.56 -2.62 6.05
N VAL A 133 -6.68 -3.20 6.51
CA VAL A 133 -6.73 -4.38 7.37
C VAL A 133 -7.44 -5.49 6.62
N ALA A 134 -6.92 -6.71 6.67
CA ALA A 134 -7.50 -7.85 5.98
C ALA A 134 -7.53 -9.10 6.87
N SER A 135 -8.57 -9.92 6.69
CA SER A 135 -8.65 -11.24 7.31
C SER A 135 -7.67 -12.22 6.63
N LEU A 136 -7.22 -13.22 7.36
CA LEU A 136 -6.41 -14.30 6.82
C LEU A 136 -7.14 -15.03 5.67
N LYS A 137 -8.46 -15.13 5.75
CA LYS A 137 -9.32 -15.69 4.70
C LYS A 137 -9.22 -14.87 3.40
N PHE A 138 -9.30 -13.53 3.49
CA PHE A 138 -9.16 -12.63 2.36
C PHE A 138 -7.75 -12.71 1.75
N LEU A 139 -6.71 -12.68 2.58
CA LEU A 139 -5.32 -12.77 2.13
C LEU A 139 -5.02 -14.09 1.39
N ARG A 140 -5.57 -15.20 1.88
CA ARG A 140 -5.44 -16.51 1.23
C ARG A 140 -6.12 -16.52 -0.15
N GLU A 141 -7.28 -15.87 -0.29
CA GLU A 141 -7.92 -15.73 -1.61
C GLU A 141 -7.04 -14.90 -2.57
N VAL A 142 -6.52 -13.74 -2.11
CA VAL A 142 -5.57 -12.94 -2.91
C VAL A 142 -4.39 -13.80 -3.34
N ARG A 143 -3.81 -14.57 -2.43
CA ARG A 143 -2.68 -15.46 -2.72
C ARG A 143 -3.01 -16.54 -3.72
N THR A 144 -4.17 -17.18 -3.60
CA THR A 144 -4.64 -18.20 -4.54
C THR A 144 -4.74 -17.61 -5.95
N ARG A 145 -5.37 -16.44 -6.10
CA ARG A 145 -5.49 -15.77 -7.41
C ARG A 145 -4.14 -15.32 -7.97
N GLN A 146 -3.21 -14.88 -7.12
CA GLN A 146 -1.84 -14.57 -7.56
C GLN A 146 -1.16 -15.82 -8.14
N LEU A 147 -1.31 -16.98 -7.49
CA LEU A 147 -0.72 -18.24 -7.97
C LEU A 147 -1.42 -18.76 -9.23
N GLU A 148 -2.72 -18.60 -9.37
CA GLU A 148 -3.45 -18.90 -10.59
C GLU A 148 -2.94 -18.07 -11.77
N LEU A 149 -2.75 -16.75 -11.57
CA LEU A 149 -2.16 -15.86 -12.57
C LEU A 149 -0.72 -16.28 -12.94
N LEU A 150 0.09 -16.63 -11.96
CA LEU A 150 1.48 -17.06 -12.17
C LEU A 150 1.58 -18.34 -12.99
N ASN A 151 0.66 -19.29 -12.77
CA ASN A 151 0.67 -20.60 -13.42
C ASN A 151 -0.17 -20.67 -14.71
N SER A 152 -0.86 -19.59 -15.07
CA SER A 152 -1.67 -19.56 -16.27
C SER A 152 -0.80 -19.34 -17.52
N GLU A 153 -1.13 -20.04 -18.63
CA GLU A 153 -0.58 -19.71 -19.95
C GLU A 153 -1.16 -18.38 -20.40
N GLN A 154 -0.33 -17.33 -20.33
CA GLN A 154 -0.78 -15.98 -20.68
C GLN A 154 -0.67 -15.74 -22.18
N SER A 155 -1.80 -15.62 -22.87
CA SER A 155 -1.88 -15.16 -24.26
C SER A 155 -1.79 -13.64 -24.35
N GLU A 156 -2.18 -12.91 -23.31
CA GLU A 156 -2.27 -11.45 -23.27
C GLU A 156 -1.19 -10.84 -22.36
N ILE A 157 -0.87 -9.56 -22.62
CA ILE A 157 0.02 -8.78 -21.77
C ILE A 157 -0.77 -8.32 -20.54
N LEU A 158 -0.32 -8.69 -19.35
CA LEU A 158 -0.93 -8.27 -18.09
C LEU A 158 -0.45 -6.87 -17.69
N PRO A 159 -1.34 -5.98 -17.25
CA PRO A 159 -0.95 -4.78 -16.53
C PRO A 159 -0.11 -5.15 -15.28
N TRP A 160 0.90 -4.36 -14.95
CA TRP A 160 1.75 -4.59 -13.78
C TRP A 160 0.96 -4.65 -12.45
N ALA A 161 -0.14 -3.89 -12.36
CA ALA A 161 -1.02 -3.86 -11.20
C ALA A 161 -1.88 -5.13 -11.01
N SER A 162 -1.85 -6.07 -11.98
CA SER A 162 -2.68 -7.29 -11.97
C SER A 162 -2.40 -8.22 -10.78
N PHE A 163 -1.25 -8.10 -10.14
CA PHE A 163 -0.89 -8.89 -8.96
C PHE A 163 -1.15 -8.18 -7.63
N GLY A 164 -1.44 -6.90 -7.67
CA GLY A 164 -1.72 -6.05 -6.51
C GLY A 164 -3.07 -5.35 -6.61
N ALA A 165 -3.07 -4.05 -6.93
CA ALA A 165 -4.23 -3.18 -6.87
C ALA A 165 -5.42 -3.67 -7.71
N ASP A 166 -5.20 -4.13 -8.94
CA ASP A 166 -6.28 -4.62 -9.81
C ASP A 166 -6.88 -5.92 -9.30
N LEU A 167 -6.05 -6.80 -8.72
CA LEU A 167 -6.51 -8.05 -8.12
C LEU A 167 -7.37 -7.79 -6.88
N PHE A 168 -6.93 -6.88 -6.00
CA PHE A 168 -7.72 -6.46 -4.86
C PHE A 168 -9.07 -5.91 -5.31
N ASN A 169 -9.08 -5.02 -6.33
CA ASN A 169 -10.32 -4.49 -6.93
C ASN A 169 -11.27 -5.60 -7.34
N LYS A 170 -10.75 -6.56 -8.06
CA LYS A 170 -11.54 -7.68 -8.58
C LYS A 170 -12.19 -8.46 -7.45
N ILE A 171 -11.41 -8.82 -6.42
CA ILE A 171 -11.89 -9.60 -5.27
C ILE A 171 -12.88 -8.78 -4.43
N LEU A 172 -12.62 -7.48 -4.21
CA LEU A 172 -13.49 -6.60 -3.43
C LEU A 172 -14.85 -6.32 -4.11
N ASN A 173 -14.93 -6.48 -5.42
CA ASN A 173 -16.18 -6.38 -6.17
C ASN A 173 -16.97 -7.71 -6.23
N GLU A 174 -16.41 -8.81 -5.72
CA GLU A 174 -17.13 -10.07 -5.56
C GLU A 174 -17.88 -10.03 -4.22
N ASP A 175 -19.17 -10.37 -4.19
CA ASP A 175 -20.00 -10.43 -2.95
C ASP A 175 -19.62 -11.60 -2.03
N LYS A 176 -18.34 -11.96 -2.00
CA LYS A 176 -17.80 -13.10 -1.27
C LYS A 176 -17.27 -12.72 0.12
N PHE A 177 -16.91 -11.46 0.29
CA PHE A 177 -16.27 -10.95 1.49
C PHE A 177 -17.05 -9.78 2.09
N ASN A 178 -17.08 -9.71 3.42
CA ASN A 178 -17.62 -8.54 4.11
C ASN A 178 -16.56 -7.43 4.10
N THR A 179 -16.81 -6.36 3.35
CA THR A 179 -15.82 -5.32 3.11
C THR A 179 -16.35 -3.94 3.45
N VAL A 180 -15.48 -3.07 3.94
CA VAL A 180 -15.81 -1.67 4.21
C VAL A 180 -14.68 -0.72 3.83
N LEU A 181 -15.04 0.42 3.23
CA LEU A 181 -14.15 1.57 3.10
C LEU A 181 -14.50 2.57 4.20
N LYS A 182 -13.56 2.79 5.12
CA LYS A 182 -13.72 3.80 6.17
C LYS A 182 -13.74 5.20 5.58
N ASN A 183 -14.41 6.10 6.27
CA ASN A 183 -14.54 7.50 5.88
C ASN A 183 -13.28 8.32 6.16
N TYR A 184 -12.12 7.65 6.13
CA TYR A 184 -10.79 8.25 6.28
C TYR A 184 -10.14 8.38 4.92
N LYS A 185 -9.14 9.26 4.81
CA LYS A 185 -8.42 9.50 3.55
C LYS A 185 -6.91 9.38 3.75
N MET A 186 -6.27 8.82 2.75
CA MET A 186 -4.83 8.92 2.54
C MET A 186 -4.55 9.83 1.35
N ILE A 187 -3.55 10.68 1.47
CA ILE A 187 -3.16 11.57 0.39
C ILE A 187 -1.89 11.06 -0.27
N ILE A 188 -1.94 10.86 -1.58
CA ILE A 188 -0.76 10.49 -2.36
C ILE A 188 -0.09 11.77 -2.85
N VAL A 189 1.04 12.12 -2.24
CA VAL A 189 1.78 13.38 -2.50
C VAL A 189 3.05 13.18 -3.34
N ASN A 190 3.39 11.96 -3.70
CA ASN A 190 4.62 11.64 -4.44
C ASN A 190 4.83 12.52 -5.68
N ASN A 191 3.81 12.67 -6.53
CA ASN A 191 3.90 13.52 -7.72
C ASN A 191 4.00 15.02 -7.39
N TYR A 192 3.33 15.46 -6.33
CA TYR A 192 3.42 16.83 -5.82
C TYR A 192 4.83 17.14 -5.34
N LEU A 193 5.44 16.25 -4.57
CA LEU A 193 6.81 16.39 -4.07
C LEU A 193 7.84 16.38 -5.21
N LYS A 194 7.69 15.53 -6.22
CA LYS A 194 8.56 15.53 -7.42
C LYS A 194 8.48 16.83 -8.22
N GLY A 195 7.37 17.55 -8.17
CA GLY A 195 7.17 18.85 -8.82
C GLY A 195 7.74 20.01 -8.00
N SER A 196 8.01 19.83 -6.72
CA SER A 196 8.55 20.85 -5.83
C SER A 196 10.06 20.95 -5.96
N LYS A 197 10.59 22.16 -6.17
CA LYS A 197 12.03 22.44 -6.11
C LYS A 197 12.58 22.48 -4.68
N ASP A 198 11.69 22.46 -3.70
CA ASP A 198 12.01 22.60 -2.28
C ASP A 198 11.30 21.48 -1.50
N PRO A 199 12.01 20.39 -1.17
CA PRO A 199 11.46 19.29 -0.37
C PRO A 199 11.02 19.73 1.04
N LEU A 200 11.57 20.84 1.58
CA LEU A 200 11.16 21.40 2.87
C LEU A 200 9.75 22.03 2.84
N LYS A 201 9.12 22.15 1.68
CA LYS A 201 7.70 22.56 1.56
C LYS A 201 6.70 21.46 1.92
N PHE A 202 7.15 20.26 2.18
CA PHE A 202 6.29 19.22 2.75
C PHE A 202 6.00 19.58 4.21
N SER A 203 4.91 20.26 4.43
CA SER A 203 4.29 20.39 5.74
C SER A 203 2.94 19.72 5.68
N ILE A 204 2.71 18.80 6.59
CA ILE A 204 1.41 18.09 6.75
C ILE A 204 0.28 19.12 6.85
N SER A 205 0.48 20.22 7.57
CA SER A 205 -0.51 21.30 7.71
C SER A 205 -0.80 22.00 6.38
N ASN A 206 0.22 22.27 5.54
CA ASN A 206 0.03 22.87 4.24
C ASN A 206 -0.76 21.97 3.30
N ILE A 207 -0.48 20.67 3.30
CA ILE A 207 -1.20 19.71 2.46
C ILE A 207 -2.61 19.50 2.97
N LYS A 208 -2.83 19.39 4.27
CA LYS A 208 -4.18 19.34 4.85
C LYS A 208 -5.01 20.56 4.45
N SER A 209 -4.45 21.78 4.53
CA SER A 209 -5.10 23.00 4.09
C SER A 209 -5.41 23.01 2.59
N LEU A 210 -4.50 22.50 1.76
CA LEU A 210 -4.72 22.41 0.31
C LEU A 210 -5.90 21.49 -0.04
N ILE A 211 -6.09 20.42 0.71
CA ILE A 211 -7.07 19.37 0.42
C ILE A 211 -8.40 19.61 1.11
N SER A 212 -8.46 20.42 2.17
CA SER A 212 -9.71 20.72 2.92
C SER A 212 -10.86 21.20 2.01
N LYS A 213 -10.52 21.85 0.89
CA LYS A 213 -11.50 22.27 -0.13
C LYS A 213 -12.11 21.11 -0.95
N TYR A 214 -11.54 19.89 -0.85
CA TYR A 214 -11.99 18.71 -1.61
C TYR A 214 -12.64 17.63 -0.75
N THR A 215 -12.37 17.62 0.54
CA THR A 215 -12.93 16.63 1.47
C THR A 215 -12.95 17.16 2.90
N ASP A 216 -14.06 16.89 3.61
CA ASP A 216 -14.19 17.12 5.06
C ASP A 216 -13.82 15.87 5.87
N ASN A 217 -13.52 14.76 5.19
CA ASN A 217 -13.16 13.53 5.85
C ASN A 217 -11.78 13.60 6.50
N PRO A 218 -11.56 12.93 7.64
CA PRO A 218 -10.25 12.89 8.30
C PRO A 218 -9.15 12.35 7.39
N ILE A 219 -8.02 13.05 7.33
CA ILE A 219 -6.81 12.61 6.64
C ILE A 219 -5.91 11.98 7.68
N ILE A 220 -5.67 10.66 7.55
CA ILE A 220 -4.94 9.88 8.53
C ILE A 220 -3.54 9.47 8.10
N ALA A 221 -3.24 9.57 6.81
CA ALA A 221 -1.94 9.17 6.28
C ALA A 221 -1.57 9.91 4.98
N PHE A 222 -0.27 9.89 4.66
CA PHE A 222 0.30 10.43 3.44
C PHE A 222 1.23 9.42 2.79
N ASN A 223 0.99 9.08 1.51
CA ASN A 223 1.98 8.36 0.71
C ASN A 223 2.91 9.39 0.05
N VAL A 224 4.17 9.37 0.45
CA VAL A 224 5.19 10.34 0.01
C VAL A 224 6.03 9.84 -1.17
N GLY A 225 5.96 8.55 -1.47
CA GLY A 225 6.78 7.86 -2.44
C GLY A 225 8.15 7.48 -1.88
N PHE A 226 8.56 6.26 -2.15
CA PHE A 226 9.74 5.63 -1.54
C PHE A 226 11.02 6.47 -1.68
N SER A 227 11.27 7.05 -2.86
CA SER A 227 12.42 7.90 -3.12
C SER A 227 12.46 9.23 -2.34
N ASN A 228 11.36 9.60 -1.69
CA ASN A 228 11.29 10.83 -0.87
C ASN A 228 11.42 10.54 0.63
N MET A 229 11.30 9.26 1.06
CA MET A 229 11.37 8.90 2.48
C MET A 229 12.67 9.36 3.14
N GLY A 230 13.83 9.07 2.55
CA GLY A 230 15.12 9.50 3.11
C GLY A 230 15.22 11.02 3.29
N LYS A 231 14.73 11.79 2.31
CA LYS A 231 14.80 13.26 2.31
C LYS A 231 13.93 13.96 3.36
N LEU A 232 12.91 13.28 3.87
CA LEU A 232 12.00 13.85 4.87
C LEU A 232 12.54 13.74 6.30
N TYR A 233 13.58 12.93 6.49
CA TYR A 233 14.20 12.67 7.80
C TYR A 233 15.66 13.16 7.90
N GLU A 234 16.18 13.78 6.84
CA GLU A 234 17.43 14.56 6.85
C GLU A 234 17.21 15.96 7.45
#